data_9aa5644bbd9199bdc08b602f4df5f1a9
#
_entry.id   9aa5644bbd9199bdc08b602f4df5f1a9
#
_cell.length_a   1.000
_cell.length_b   1.000
_cell.length_c   1.000
_cell.angle_alpha   90.00
_cell.angle_beta   90.00
_cell.angle_gamma   90.00
#
_symmetry.space_group_name_H-M   'P 1'
#
loop_
_entity.id
_entity.type
_entity.pdbx_description
1 polymer ?
#
loop_
_entity_poly.entity_id
_entity_poly.type
_entity_poly.pdbx_seq_one_letter_code
_entity_poly.pdbx_strand_id
1 'polypeptide(L)'
;AMIISDKIYKSTDMTGNVLEDALIPEYSGKETVPINGNKLFWSAEEYTTKSFEVYSKLDEFGRCGVAYANISIETMPTEERGEIGMIKPTGWHTVKYPEVIEDRYLYNRCHLIGYQLAGENANEKNLITGTRYLNVEGMLPYENEVASYVKKTGNHVMYRVTPYFKGNNLMADGVLMEAYSVEDSGAGVCFCIYAYNVQQGIDIDYSTGDSKKVK
;
A
#
# COMPACT_ATOMS: atom_id res chain seq x y z
N ALA A 1 22.62 -6.47 -5.90
CA ALA A 1 21.15 -6.50 -5.88
C ALA A 1 20.63 -7.52 -4.86
N MET A 2 21.09 -8.78 -4.93
CA MET A 2 20.65 -9.85 -4.03
C MET A 2 20.94 -9.60 -2.54
N ILE A 3 22.10 -9.03 -2.20
CA ILE A 3 22.51 -8.79 -0.79
C ILE A 3 21.68 -7.67 -0.15
N ILE A 4 21.35 -6.61 -0.89
CA ILE A 4 20.50 -5.51 -0.39
C ILE A 4 19.07 -6.01 -0.23
N SER A 5 18.57 -6.77 -1.21
CA SER A 5 17.25 -7.41 -1.16
C SER A 5 17.11 -8.32 0.06
N ASP A 6 18.11 -9.19 0.33
CA ASP A 6 18.07 -10.08 1.47
C ASP A 6 18.14 -9.36 2.83
N LYS A 7 18.92 -8.27 2.91
CA LYS A 7 19.04 -7.48 4.14
C LYS A 7 17.76 -6.67 4.41
N ILE A 8 17.19 -6.07 3.37
CA ILE A 8 15.92 -5.33 3.44
C ILE A 8 14.77 -6.29 3.78
N TYR A 9 14.73 -7.44 3.10
CA TYR A 9 13.72 -8.47 3.35
C TYR A 9 13.77 -8.99 4.79
N LYS A 10 14.98 -9.22 5.34
CA LYS A 10 15.15 -9.63 6.73
C LYS A 10 14.75 -8.53 7.72
N SER A 11 15.04 -7.28 7.44
CA SER A 11 14.62 -6.16 8.30
C SER A 11 13.10 -5.98 8.28
N THR A 12 12.46 -6.12 7.13
CA THR A 12 11.00 -6.06 7.00
C THR A 12 10.29 -7.30 7.55
N ASP A 13 10.91 -8.48 7.48
CA ASP A 13 10.38 -9.72 8.05
C ASP A 13 10.48 -9.72 9.59
N MET A 14 11.55 -9.13 10.13
CA MET A 14 11.70 -8.88 11.58
C MET A 14 10.74 -7.82 12.11
N THR A 15 10.22 -6.95 11.26
CA THR A 15 9.28 -5.88 11.60
C THR A 15 7.84 -6.22 11.18
N GLY A 16 7.52 -7.48 10.96
CA GLY A 16 6.17 -7.94 10.65
C GLY A 16 5.09 -7.43 11.62
N ASN A 17 5.50 -6.71 12.67
CA ASN A 17 4.68 -6.01 13.64
C ASN A 17 5.12 -4.55 13.85
N VAL A 18 5.55 -3.85 12.81
CA VAL A 18 5.78 -2.39 12.87
C VAL A 18 4.50 -1.66 13.27
N LEU A 19 3.36 -2.21 12.87
CA LEU A 19 2.05 -1.74 13.26
C LEU A 19 1.47 -2.65 14.34
N GLU A 20 1.44 -2.15 15.56
CA GLU A 20 0.60 -2.68 16.61
C GLU A 20 -0.74 -1.94 16.59
N ASP A 21 -1.83 -2.61 16.98
CA ASP A 21 -3.17 -1.98 17.11
C ASP A 21 -3.13 -0.63 17.84
N ALA A 22 -2.29 -0.53 18.87
CA ALA A 22 -2.14 0.67 19.67
C ALA A 22 -1.57 1.90 18.93
N LEU A 23 -0.93 1.69 17.78
CA LEU A 23 -0.34 2.77 16.97
C LEU A 23 -1.32 3.33 15.92
N ILE A 24 -2.41 2.61 15.65
CA ILE A 24 -3.39 3.00 14.64
C ILE A 24 -4.56 3.70 15.33
N PRO A 25 -4.75 5.02 15.13
CA PRO A 25 -5.93 5.72 15.64
C PRO A 25 -7.22 5.14 15.03
N GLU A 26 -8.30 5.20 15.78
CA GLU A 26 -9.62 4.85 15.23
C GLU A 26 -9.97 5.78 14.06
N TYR A 27 -10.68 5.21 13.08
CA TYR A 27 -11.16 5.98 11.93
C TYR A 27 -12.10 7.11 12.38
N SER A 28 -11.76 8.34 12.03
CA SER A 28 -12.50 9.55 12.43
C SER A 28 -13.09 10.34 11.25
N GLY A 29 -13.23 9.69 10.09
CA GLY A 29 -13.77 10.29 8.87
C GLY A 29 -12.73 10.84 7.92
N LYS A 30 -11.43 10.74 8.24
CA LYS A 30 -10.33 11.08 7.34
C LYS A 30 -9.75 9.83 6.70
N GLU A 31 -9.47 9.91 5.42
CA GLU A 31 -8.90 8.82 4.61
C GLU A 31 -7.55 8.32 5.12
N THR A 32 -6.74 9.24 5.67
CA THR A 32 -5.40 8.95 6.20
C THR A 32 -5.12 9.68 7.50
N VAL A 33 -4.18 9.14 8.27
CA VAL A 33 -3.62 9.79 9.47
C VAL A 33 -2.10 9.63 9.49
N PRO A 34 -1.33 10.64 9.96
CA PRO A 34 0.08 10.46 10.23
C PRO A 34 0.28 9.45 11.36
N ILE A 35 1.28 8.58 11.19
CA ILE A 35 1.68 7.59 12.18
C ILE A 35 3.07 7.95 12.70
N ASN A 36 3.37 7.56 13.94
CA ASN A 36 4.68 7.76 14.56
C ASN A 36 5.18 9.21 14.49
N GLY A 37 4.27 10.20 14.55
CA GLY A 37 4.63 11.60 14.37
C GLY A 37 5.23 11.92 13.01
N ASN A 38 4.81 11.20 11.98
CA ASN A 38 5.34 11.26 10.61
C ASN A 38 6.81 10.85 10.48
N LYS A 39 7.33 10.07 11.44
CA LYS A 39 8.69 9.51 11.39
C LYS A 39 8.65 8.10 10.80
N LEU A 40 9.56 7.86 9.88
CA LEU A 40 9.70 6.56 9.23
C LEU A 40 10.17 5.48 10.20
N PHE A 41 9.76 4.23 9.95
CA PHE A 41 10.18 3.07 10.75
C PHE A 41 11.46 2.41 10.25
N TRP A 42 12.01 2.83 9.12
CA TRP A 42 13.30 2.34 8.64
C TRP A 42 14.49 3.15 9.18
N SER A 43 15.67 2.57 9.15
CA SER A 43 16.90 3.24 9.55
C SER A 43 17.58 3.92 8.36
N ALA A 44 18.45 4.90 8.66
CA ALA A 44 19.23 5.60 7.63
C ALA A 44 20.18 4.66 6.84
N GLU A 45 20.52 3.49 7.39
CA GLU A 45 21.34 2.48 6.73
C GLU A 45 20.63 1.78 5.57
N GLU A 46 19.30 1.85 5.53
CA GLU A 46 18.46 1.28 4.46
C GLU A 46 18.38 2.18 3.23
N TYR A 47 18.74 3.47 3.34
CA TYR A 47 18.66 4.40 2.22
C TYR A 47 19.65 4.06 1.11
N THR A 48 19.15 4.05 -0.11
CA THR A 48 19.96 3.72 -1.31
C THR A 48 19.40 4.43 -2.53
N THR A 49 20.27 4.71 -3.49
CA THR A 49 19.90 5.18 -4.84
C THR A 49 19.91 4.04 -5.87
N LYS A 50 19.94 2.79 -5.41
CA LYS A 50 19.81 1.63 -6.30
C LYS A 50 18.37 1.24 -6.41
N SER A 51 17.83 1.23 -7.60
CA SER A 51 16.46 0.77 -7.87
C SER A 51 16.30 -0.70 -7.50
N PHE A 52 15.23 -1.03 -6.80
CA PHE A 52 14.83 -2.39 -6.46
C PHE A 52 13.33 -2.46 -6.16
N GLU A 53 12.79 -3.66 -6.24
CA GLU A 53 11.43 -4.01 -5.83
C GLU A 53 11.45 -5.33 -5.08
N VAL A 54 10.75 -5.39 -3.96
CA VAL A 54 10.61 -6.60 -3.13
C VAL A 54 9.17 -6.73 -2.68
N TYR A 55 8.60 -7.89 -2.93
CA TYR A 55 7.25 -8.26 -2.51
C TYR A 55 7.34 -9.49 -1.61
N SER A 56 6.84 -9.37 -0.38
CA SER A 56 6.82 -10.47 0.59
C SER A 56 6.05 -11.67 0.04
N LYS A 57 6.43 -12.85 0.45
CA LYS A 57 5.62 -14.05 0.19
C LYS A 57 4.26 -13.88 0.85
N LEU A 58 3.24 -14.46 0.23
CA LEU A 58 1.93 -14.60 0.87
C LEU A 58 2.08 -15.41 2.16
N ASP A 59 1.33 -15.02 3.18
CA ASP A 59 1.30 -15.76 4.45
C ASP A 59 0.46 -17.06 4.33
N GLU A 60 0.30 -17.76 5.44
CA GLU A 60 -0.47 -19.02 5.51
C GLU A 60 -1.96 -18.86 5.16
N PHE A 61 -2.52 -17.65 5.24
CA PHE A 61 -3.88 -17.31 4.81
C PHE A 61 -3.95 -16.84 3.35
N GLY A 62 -2.83 -16.73 2.66
CA GLY A 62 -2.74 -16.18 1.30
C GLY A 62 -2.76 -14.65 1.25
N ARG A 63 -2.51 -13.95 2.37
CA ARG A 63 -2.51 -12.49 2.46
C ARG A 63 -1.17 -11.90 2.05
N CYS A 64 -1.20 -10.70 1.44
CA CYS A 64 0.01 -9.95 1.15
C CYS A 64 0.74 -9.51 2.42
N GLY A 65 2.06 -9.55 2.37
CA GLY A 65 2.93 -8.88 3.33
C GLY A 65 3.42 -7.52 2.79
N VAL A 66 4.56 -7.09 3.29
CA VAL A 66 5.19 -5.80 2.92
C VAL A 66 5.56 -5.80 1.44
N ALA A 67 5.25 -4.69 0.75
CA ALA A 67 5.80 -4.32 -0.54
C ALA A 67 6.78 -3.16 -0.34
N TYR A 68 8.02 -3.30 -0.83
CA TYR A 68 9.10 -2.35 -0.60
C TYR A 68 9.89 -2.13 -1.88
N ALA A 69 10.12 -0.87 -2.25
CA ALA A 69 10.85 -0.53 -3.45
C ALA A 69 11.67 0.76 -3.27
N ASN A 70 12.69 0.89 -4.09
CA ASN A 70 13.28 2.18 -4.39
C ASN A 70 12.73 2.63 -5.74
N ILE A 71 11.82 3.59 -5.71
CA ILE A 71 11.15 4.11 -6.91
C ILE A 71 12.07 5.09 -7.63
N SER A 72 12.21 4.87 -8.93
CA SER A 72 13.01 5.69 -9.83
C SER A 72 12.39 5.71 -11.23
N ILE A 73 12.97 6.46 -12.15
CA ILE A 73 12.56 6.39 -13.57
C ILE A 73 12.69 4.96 -14.13
N GLU A 74 13.65 4.18 -13.62
CA GLU A 74 13.90 2.80 -14.08
C GLU A 74 12.81 1.82 -13.64
N THR A 75 12.13 2.06 -12.51
CA THR A 75 11.03 1.21 -12.02
C THR A 75 9.68 1.56 -12.63
N MET A 76 9.54 2.78 -13.15
CA MET A 76 8.27 3.24 -13.71
C MET A 76 7.91 2.47 -14.99
N PRO A 77 6.60 2.26 -15.26
CA PRO A 77 6.15 1.48 -16.39
C PRO A 77 6.56 2.13 -17.72
N THR A 78 7.03 1.28 -18.64
CA THR A 78 7.30 1.63 -20.05
C THR A 78 6.20 1.14 -20.99
N GLU A 79 5.24 0.35 -20.46
CA GLU A 79 4.12 -0.24 -21.19
C GLU A 79 2.79 0.21 -20.59
N GLU A 80 1.70 0.04 -21.33
CA GLU A 80 0.36 0.28 -20.82
C GLU A 80 -0.04 -0.75 -19.77
N ARG A 81 -0.86 -0.33 -18.80
CA ARG A 81 -1.38 -1.20 -17.75
C ARG A 81 -2.24 -2.31 -18.36
N GLY A 82 -1.89 -3.56 -18.05
CA GLY A 82 -2.64 -4.74 -18.43
C GLY A 82 -3.83 -5.05 -17.51
N GLU A 83 -4.56 -6.10 -17.87
CA GLU A 83 -5.65 -6.61 -17.05
C GLU A 83 -5.15 -7.33 -15.79
N ILE A 84 -5.86 -7.17 -14.68
CA ILE A 84 -5.57 -7.82 -13.39
C ILE A 84 -6.79 -8.58 -12.85
N GLY A 85 -7.84 -8.71 -13.65
CA GLY A 85 -9.12 -9.33 -13.25
C GLY A 85 -9.03 -10.78 -12.80
N MET A 86 -7.98 -11.51 -13.24
CA MET A 86 -7.75 -12.91 -12.88
C MET A 86 -7.30 -13.07 -11.41
N ILE A 87 -6.73 -12.04 -10.78
CA ILE A 87 -6.26 -12.11 -9.40
C ILE A 87 -7.42 -11.80 -8.46
N LYS A 88 -7.60 -12.64 -7.47
CA LYS A 88 -8.58 -12.47 -6.41
C LYS A 88 -7.84 -12.48 -5.07
N PRO A 89 -7.49 -11.30 -4.53
CA PRO A 89 -6.88 -11.21 -3.21
C PRO A 89 -7.80 -11.80 -2.13
N THR A 90 -7.26 -12.06 -0.94
CA THR A 90 -8.07 -12.56 0.18
C THR A 90 -9.25 -11.61 0.49
N GLY A 91 -10.40 -12.16 0.87
CA GLY A 91 -11.61 -11.38 1.14
C GLY A 91 -12.27 -10.75 -0.10
N TRP A 92 -11.89 -11.17 -1.32
CA TRP A 92 -12.46 -10.60 -2.55
C TRP A 92 -13.90 -10.98 -2.79
N HIS A 93 -14.74 -9.97 -2.96
CA HIS A 93 -16.12 -10.08 -3.44
C HIS A 93 -16.38 -9.07 -4.56
N THR A 94 -17.17 -9.47 -5.55
CA THR A 94 -17.68 -8.54 -6.56
C THR A 94 -19.01 -7.99 -6.10
N VAL A 95 -19.00 -6.85 -5.43
CA VAL A 95 -20.19 -6.23 -4.83
C VAL A 95 -20.35 -4.79 -5.28
N LYS A 96 -21.57 -4.33 -5.45
CA LYS A 96 -21.92 -3.00 -5.94
C LYS A 96 -22.86 -2.28 -4.99
N TYR A 97 -22.60 -0.99 -4.79
CA TYR A 97 -23.45 -0.05 -4.04
C TYR A 97 -23.62 1.24 -4.84
N PRO A 98 -24.38 1.23 -5.95
CA PRO A 98 -24.45 2.36 -6.90
C PRO A 98 -25.02 3.64 -6.29
N GLU A 99 -25.76 3.54 -5.19
CA GLU A 99 -26.32 4.68 -4.47
C GLU A 99 -25.34 5.34 -3.47
N VAL A 100 -24.17 4.70 -3.23
CA VAL A 100 -23.16 5.17 -2.28
C VAL A 100 -21.81 5.42 -2.94
N ILE A 101 -21.49 4.66 -4.00
CA ILE A 101 -20.19 4.66 -4.66
C ILE A 101 -20.38 5.03 -6.13
N GLU A 102 -19.75 6.09 -6.59
CA GLU A 102 -19.88 6.61 -7.96
C GLU A 102 -19.57 5.54 -9.02
N ASP A 103 -18.47 4.80 -8.88
CA ASP A 103 -18.09 3.70 -9.77
C ASP A 103 -18.87 2.39 -9.52
N ARG A 104 -19.80 2.40 -8.57
CA ARG A 104 -20.65 1.29 -8.14
C ARG A 104 -19.94 0.18 -7.39
N TYR A 105 -18.68 -0.18 -7.72
CA TYR A 105 -17.96 -1.29 -7.09
C TYR A 105 -17.32 -0.88 -5.77
N LEU A 106 -17.61 -1.67 -4.71
CA LEU A 106 -17.00 -1.44 -3.39
C LEU A 106 -15.50 -1.72 -3.42
N TYR A 107 -15.12 -2.87 -3.98
CA TYR A 107 -13.75 -3.35 -3.94
C TYR A 107 -13.00 -3.14 -5.25
N ASN A 108 -11.75 -2.72 -5.09
CA ASN A 108 -10.73 -2.67 -6.12
C ASN A 108 -9.65 -3.70 -5.81
N ARG A 109 -9.02 -4.25 -6.83
CA ARG A 109 -7.72 -4.90 -6.70
C ARG A 109 -6.69 -3.81 -6.50
N CYS A 110 -6.45 -3.50 -5.22
CA CYS A 110 -5.63 -2.37 -4.81
C CYS A 110 -4.17 -2.78 -4.81
N HIS A 111 -3.35 -2.14 -5.64
CA HIS A 111 -1.92 -2.32 -5.58
C HIS A 111 -1.37 -1.72 -4.28
N LEU A 112 -0.45 -2.44 -3.62
CA LEU A 112 0.34 -1.89 -2.52
C LEU A 112 1.32 -0.85 -3.06
N ILE A 113 2.10 -1.20 -4.09
CA ILE A 113 2.87 -0.24 -4.87
C ILE A 113 2.16 -0.07 -6.21
N GLY A 114 1.67 1.15 -6.48
CA GLY A 114 0.89 1.45 -7.67
C GLY A 114 1.63 1.19 -8.96
N TYR A 115 0.91 0.76 -10.00
CA TYR A 115 1.48 0.47 -11.32
C TYR A 115 2.32 1.64 -11.87
N GLN A 116 1.90 2.86 -11.64
CA GLN A 116 2.63 4.07 -12.08
C GLN A 116 4.02 4.22 -11.46
N LEU A 117 4.31 3.53 -10.36
CA LEU A 117 5.58 3.62 -9.62
C LEU A 117 6.54 2.48 -9.99
N ALA A 118 6.02 1.27 -10.14
CA ALA A 118 6.84 0.07 -10.26
C ALA A 118 6.57 -0.78 -11.52
N GLY A 119 5.55 -0.44 -12.32
CA GLY A 119 5.20 -1.25 -13.50
C GLY A 119 4.71 -2.67 -13.20
N GLU A 120 4.60 -3.06 -11.93
CA GLU A 120 4.10 -4.37 -11.51
C GLU A 120 2.60 -4.46 -11.67
N ASN A 121 2.13 -5.23 -12.66
CA ASN A 121 0.72 -5.27 -13.02
C ASN A 121 -0.06 -6.37 -12.27
N ALA A 122 0.11 -7.63 -12.65
CA ALA A 122 -0.65 -8.78 -12.18
C ALA A 122 0.17 -9.62 -11.18
N ASN A 123 0.65 -8.99 -10.11
CA ASN A 123 1.40 -9.66 -9.06
C ASN A 123 0.51 -9.86 -7.83
N GLU A 124 0.19 -11.11 -7.51
CA GLU A 124 -0.65 -11.46 -6.35
C GLU A 124 -0.08 -10.98 -5.01
N LYS A 125 1.25 -10.81 -4.92
CA LYS A 125 1.95 -10.32 -3.72
C LYS A 125 1.88 -8.81 -3.56
N ASN A 126 1.36 -8.11 -4.57
CA ASN A 126 1.21 -6.65 -4.60
C ASN A 126 -0.26 -6.21 -4.66
N LEU A 127 -1.21 -7.13 -4.50
CA LEU A 127 -2.64 -6.83 -4.65
C LEU A 127 -3.41 -7.25 -3.40
N ILE A 128 -4.16 -6.31 -2.82
CA ILE A 128 -5.11 -6.56 -1.74
C ILE A 128 -6.53 -6.23 -2.16
N THR A 129 -7.51 -6.76 -1.45
CA THR A 129 -8.89 -6.30 -1.54
C THR A 129 -9.00 -4.96 -0.82
N GLY A 130 -8.98 -3.88 -1.58
CA GLY A 130 -9.12 -2.52 -1.08
C GLY A 130 -10.46 -1.92 -1.45
N THR A 131 -11.02 -1.08 -0.58
CA THR A 131 -12.19 -0.28 -0.94
C THR A 131 -11.83 0.74 -2.02
N ARG A 132 -12.84 1.22 -2.74
CA ARG A 132 -12.67 2.34 -3.66
C ARG A 132 -12.10 3.56 -2.93
N TYR A 133 -12.57 3.82 -1.71
CA TYR A 133 -12.12 4.92 -0.88
C TYR A 133 -10.64 4.80 -0.50
N LEU A 134 -10.18 3.64 -0.02
CA LEU A 134 -8.76 3.39 0.23
C LEU A 134 -7.92 3.65 -1.01
N ASN A 135 -8.32 3.08 -2.14
CA ASN A 135 -7.52 3.11 -3.37
C ASN A 135 -7.38 4.52 -3.94
N VAL A 136 -8.47 5.30 -3.97
CA VAL A 136 -8.52 6.59 -4.69
C VAL A 136 -8.30 7.79 -3.77
N GLU A 137 -8.90 7.76 -2.59
CA GLU A 137 -8.81 8.88 -1.64
C GLU A 137 -7.63 8.69 -0.66
N GLY A 138 -7.38 7.43 -0.25
CA GLY A 138 -6.33 7.11 0.69
C GLY A 138 -4.94 7.04 0.06
N MET A 139 -4.74 6.17 -0.93
CA MET A 139 -3.41 5.85 -1.44
C MET A 139 -2.97 6.71 -2.63
N LEU A 140 -3.84 6.90 -3.62
CA LEU A 140 -3.50 7.55 -4.88
C LEU A 140 -2.87 8.95 -4.74
N PRO A 141 -3.28 9.84 -3.81
CA PRO A 141 -2.64 11.15 -3.64
C PRO A 141 -1.15 11.04 -3.30
N TYR A 142 -0.77 10.10 -2.43
CA TYR A 142 0.62 9.86 -2.03
C TYR A 142 1.43 9.18 -3.13
N GLU A 143 0.83 8.25 -3.86
CA GLU A 143 1.47 7.67 -5.05
C GLU A 143 1.74 8.73 -6.12
N ASN A 144 0.82 9.65 -6.33
CA ASN A 144 0.98 10.76 -7.26
C ASN A 144 2.09 11.74 -6.82
N GLU A 145 2.23 11.99 -5.52
CA GLU A 145 3.32 12.79 -4.96
C GLU A 145 4.67 12.17 -5.29
N VAL A 146 4.84 10.87 -5.01
CA VAL A 146 6.06 10.11 -5.32
C VAL A 146 6.34 10.13 -6.83
N ALA A 147 5.33 9.79 -7.65
CA ALA A 147 5.48 9.77 -9.11
C ALA A 147 5.88 11.12 -9.69
N SER A 148 5.25 12.19 -9.21
CA SER A 148 5.54 13.56 -9.65
C SER A 148 6.95 13.99 -9.29
N TYR A 149 7.39 13.68 -8.07
CA TYR A 149 8.74 13.98 -7.62
C TYR A 149 9.80 13.27 -8.47
N VAL A 150 9.67 11.94 -8.64
CA VAL A 150 10.61 11.15 -9.43
C VAL A 150 10.68 11.63 -10.87
N LYS A 151 9.53 11.88 -11.52
CA LYS A 151 9.49 12.40 -12.90
C LYS A 151 10.12 13.78 -13.05
N LYS A 152 9.95 14.64 -12.05
CA LYS A 152 10.47 16.01 -12.08
C LYS A 152 11.98 16.09 -11.83
N THR A 153 12.49 15.24 -10.94
CA THR A 153 13.87 15.35 -10.44
C THR A 153 14.82 14.30 -11.00
N GLY A 154 14.29 13.13 -11.38
CA GLY A 154 15.08 11.93 -11.67
C GLY A 154 15.66 11.25 -10.42
N ASN A 155 15.37 11.77 -9.23
CA ASN A 155 15.84 11.24 -7.96
C ASN A 155 15.07 10.00 -7.53
N HIS A 156 15.57 9.32 -6.49
CA HIS A 156 15.04 8.07 -5.97
C HIS A 156 14.18 8.31 -4.72
N VAL A 157 13.12 7.52 -4.59
CA VAL A 157 12.26 7.51 -3.41
C VAL A 157 12.19 6.10 -2.83
N MET A 158 12.66 5.92 -1.60
CA MET A 158 12.36 4.73 -0.82
C MET A 158 10.86 4.73 -0.52
N TYR A 159 10.17 3.64 -0.89
CA TYR A 159 8.72 3.54 -0.76
C TYR A 159 8.33 2.16 -0.23
N ARG A 160 7.60 2.14 0.88
CA ARG A 160 7.17 0.90 1.53
C ARG A 160 5.70 0.97 1.89
N VAL A 161 4.98 -0.10 1.58
CA VAL A 161 3.58 -0.26 1.95
C VAL A 161 3.40 -1.55 2.73
N THR A 162 2.89 -1.44 3.94
CA THR A 162 2.64 -2.55 4.85
C THR A 162 1.14 -2.69 5.07
N PRO A 163 0.49 -3.72 4.52
CA PRO A 163 -0.92 -3.98 4.81
C PRO A 163 -1.06 -4.50 6.24
N TYR A 164 -2.07 -4.01 6.95
CA TYR A 164 -2.35 -4.41 8.31
C TYR A 164 -3.61 -5.27 8.37
N PHE A 165 -3.45 -6.53 8.79
CA PHE A 165 -4.53 -7.48 8.98
C PHE A 165 -4.68 -7.79 10.46
N LYS A 166 -5.85 -7.50 11.03
CA LYS A 166 -6.14 -7.79 12.43
C LYS A 166 -6.41 -9.28 12.62
N GLY A 167 -5.60 -9.94 13.44
CA GLY A 167 -5.73 -11.38 13.66
C GLY A 167 -5.73 -12.18 12.36
N ASN A 168 -6.75 -13.01 12.19
CA ASN A 168 -6.91 -13.89 11.02
C ASN A 168 -7.82 -13.30 9.93
N ASN A 169 -8.08 -11.99 9.96
CA ASN A 169 -8.92 -11.35 8.96
C ASN A 169 -8.35 -11.55 7.55
N LEU A 170 -9.25 -11.76 6.58
CA LEU A 170 -8.90 -11.92 5.17
C LEU A 170 -8.74 -10.58 4.44
N MET A 171 -9.28 -9.50 5.02
CA MET A 171 -9.09 -8.14 4.53
C MET A 171 -8.17 -7.36 5.45
N ALA A 172 -7.32 -6.53 4.87
CA ALA A 172 -6.55 -5.56 5.62
C ALA A 172 -7.46 -4.45 6.18
N ASP A 173 -7.24 -4.05 7.43
CA ASP A 173 -7.93 -2.89 8.03
C ASP A 173 -7.46 -1.57 7.42
N GLY A 174 -6.29 -1.57 6.81
CA GLY A 174 -5.67 -0.46 6.11
C GLY A 174 -4.23 -0.77 5.74
N VAL A 175 -3.51 0.25 5.31
CA VAL A 175 -2.11 0.14 4.93
C VAL A 175 -1.28 1.26 5.55
N LEU A 176 -0.09 0.92 6.06
CA LEU A 176 0.94 1.89 6.38
C LEU A 176 1.70 2.21 5.10
N MET A 177 1.80 3.49 4.77
CA MET A 177 2.57 3.98 3.64
C MET A 177 3.71 4.86 4.14
N GLU A 178 4.92 4.56 3.70
CA GLU A 178 6.12 5.29 4.06
C GLU A 178 6.88 5.66 2.79
N ALA A 179 7.35 6.89 2.72
CA ALA A 179 8.18 7.36 1.60
C ALA A 179 9.27 8.32 2.07
N TYR A 180 10.40 8.31 1.34
CA TYR A 180 11.53 9.19 1.61
C TYR A 180 12.36 9.41 0.35
N SER A 181 12.49 10.67 -0.07
CA SER A 181 13.37 11.03 -1.18
C SER A 181 14.83 11.03 -0.72
N VAL A 182 15.66 10.26 -1.43
CA VAL A 182 17.00 9.90 -0.92
C VAL A 182 18.02 11.03 -1.11
N GLU A 183 18.15 11.56 -2.32
CA GLU A 183 19.20 12.51 -2.68
C GLU A 183 19.08 13.86 -1.97
N ASP A 184 17.87 14.27 -1.64
CA ASP A 184 17.59 15.53 -0.95
C ASP A 184 17.24 15.35 0.54
N SER A 185 17.51 14.15 1.07
CA SER A 185 17.30 13.82 2.48
C SER A 185 15.88 14.06 2.97
N GLY A 186 14.90 13.67 2.14
CA GLY A 186 13.47 13.75 2.47
C GLY A 186 12.85 15.14 2.26
N ALA A 187 13.57 16.08 1.66
CA ALA A 187 13.04 17.42 1.44
C ALA A 187 11.93 17.46 0.39
N GLY A 188 11.98 16.57 -0.59
CA GLY A 188 10.95 16.50 -1.66
C GLY A 188 9.78 15.59 -1.32
N VAL A 189 10.06 14.43 -0.71
CA VAL A 189 9.04 13.45 -0.27
C VAL A 189 9.45 12.86 1.08
N CYS A 190 8.60 13.03 2.08
CA CYS A 190 8.79 12.39 3.39
C CYS A 190 7.45 12.24 4.10
N PHE A 191 6.93 11.00 4.16
CA PHE A 191 5.71 10.74 4.91
C PHE A 191 5.69 9.34 5.54
N CYS A 192 4.97 9.23 6.65
CA CYS A 192 4.62 8.00 7.33
C CYS A 192 3.15 8.10 7.75
N ILE A 193 2.26 7.50 6.97
CA ILE A 193 0.82 7.62 7.13
C ILE A 193 0.14 6.24 7.12
N TYR A 194 -1.00 6.16 7.78
CA TYR A 194 -1.90 5.03 7.68
C TYR A 194 -3.15 5.42 6.87
N ALA A 195 -3.46 4.64 5.85
CA ALA A 195 -4.65 4.78 5.03
C ALA A 195 -5.67 3.70 5.39
N TYR A 196 -6.89 4.11 5.71
CA TYR A 196 -7.95 3.21 6.19
C TYR A 196 -8.65 2.49 5.05
N ASN A 197 -8.84 1.17 5.20
CA ASN A 197 -9.59 0.36 4.25
C ASN A 197 -11.09 0.36 4.59
N VAL A 198 -11.70 1.50 4.52
CA VAL A 198 -13.12 1.72 4.83
C VAL A 198 -13.87 2.24 3.62
N GLN A 199 -15.20 2.21 3.68
CA GLN A 199 -16.07 2.92 2.73
C GLN A 199 -17.22 3.54 3.52
N GLN A 200 -17.36 4.86 3.45
CA GLN A 200 -18.45 5.57 4.12
C GLN A 200 -19.80 5.02 3.69
N GLY A 201 -20.70 4.79 4.66
CA GLY A 201 -22.01 4.24 4.41
C GLY A 201 -22.07 2.72 4.18
N ILE A 202 -20.93 2.03 4.27
CA ILE A 202 -20.85 0.57 4.15
C ILE A 202 -20.19 -0.01 5.39
N ASP A 203 -20.79 -1.03 5.95
CA ASP A 203 -20.24 -1.87 7.01
C ASP A 203 -19.55 -3.09 6.37
N ILE A 204 -18.30 -3.35 6.73
CA ILE A 204 -17.46 -4.40 6.15
C ILE A 204 -17.10 -5.41 7.24
N ASP A 205 -17.31 -6.68 6.98
CA ASP A 205 -16.75 -7.77 7.76
C ASP A 205 -15.34 -8.10 7.25
N TYR A 206 -14.33 -7.62 7.95
CA TYR A 206 -12.92 -7.83 7.56
C TYR A 206 -12.48 -9.29 7.66
N SER A 207 -13.21 -10.13 8.39
CA SER A 207 -12.88 -11.56 8.49
C SER A 207 -13.16 -12.30 7.18
N THR A 208 -14.15 -11.86 6.41
CA THR A 208 -14.61 -12.52 5.18
C THR A 208 -14.55 -11.65 3.92
N GLY A 209 -14.67 -10.34 4.07
CA GLY A 209 -14.91 -9.39 2.99
C GLY A 209 -16.39 -9.17 2.65
N ASP A 210 -17.30 -9.78 3.39
CA ASP A 210 -18.72 -9.49 3.26
C ASP A 210 -19.03 -8.05 3.65
N SER A 211 -20.10 -7.50 3.08
CA SER A 211 -20.44 -6.10 3.33
C SER A 211 -21.94 -5.86 3.28
N LYS A 212 -22.38 -4.81 3.93
CA LYS A 212 -23.77 -4.33 3.88
C LYS A 212 -23.82 -2.81 4.00
N LYS A 213 -24.87 -2.22 3.43
CA LYS A 213 -25.12 -0.78 3.58
C LYS A 213 -25.51 -0.48 5.02
N VAL A 214 -24.94 0.58 5.59
CA VAL A 214 -25.39 1.13 6.88
C VAL A 214 -26.75 1.78 6.70
N LYS A 215 -27.69 1.49 7.61
CA LYS A 215 -29.05 2.03 7.58
C LYS A 215 -29.09 3.51 8.02
#